data_f8ac90b11f961a9e7fd039ce5c0126a5
#
_entry.id   f8ac90b11f961a9e7fd039ce5c0126a5
#
_cell.length_a   1.000
_cell.length_b   1.000
_cell.length_c   1.000
_cell.angle_alpha   90.00
_cell.angle_beta   90.00
_cell.angle_gamma   90.00
#
_symmetry.space_group_name_H-M   'P 1'
#
loop_
_entity.id
_entity.type
_entity.pdbx_description
1 polymer ?
#
loop_
_entity_poly.entity_id
_entity_poly.type
_entity_poly.pdbx_seq_one_letter_code
_entity_poly.pdbx_strand_id
1 'polypeptide(L)'
;MRAWAVVENEAPLAEIELPTPEPTGTEVLLETTYCGVCHSDLHIWEGRYDLGGGKVMNLRDRGLTLPLAMGHEIVGRVVKLGPEARGVKVGDIRIVFPWLGCGTCASCLAEEDNMCLAPRSLGVYQNGGYGTHVVAPHPRHLVDPGTLDPAIAATYACSGITVYSAINKLMPMPPDEPIVLVGAGGLGLQAIAVLRALGHRNIVSVDISEEKRRAALAEGATKVVDGSGEGVTKRIVEACGGAPRAIIDLVNGSASARFSYDALRKGGKLVMVGLFGGELSLALPLVPIKALTVQGSYVGNPKELRELVALAQGGKLPKIPVETVPQKDAYAALMRLRAGKVTGRLVLKAEAA
;
A
#
# COMPACT_ATOMS: atom_id res chain seq x y z
N MET A 1 1.92 -15.03 22.53
CA MET A 1 1.22 -13.92 21.88
C MET A 1 -0.03 -14.46 21.18
N ARG A 2 -1.13 -13.69 21.20
CA ARG A 2 -2.33 -14.02 20.42
C ARG A 2 -2.20 -13.51 18.99
N ALA A 3 -2.86 -14.18 18.03
CA ALA A 3 -2.89 -13.76 16.64
C ALA A 3 -4.18 -14.20 15.95
N TRP A 4 -4.73 -13.36 15.08
CA TRP A 4 -5.82 -13.70 14.16
C TRP A 4 -5.21 -14.11 12.83
N ALA A 5 -5.13 -15.41 12.62
CA ALA A 5 -4.32 -16.01 11.56
C ALA A 5 -5.15 -16.67 10.47
N VAL A 6 -4.62 -16.66 9.25
CA VAL A 6 -5.03 -17.59 8.19
C VAL A 6 -4.44 -18.95 8.54
N VAL A 7 -5.30 -19.90 8.84
CA VAL A 7 -4.92 -21.32 9.04
C VAL A 7 -5.23 -22.13 7.79
N GLU A 8 -6.23 -21.71 7.04
CA GLU A 8 -6.63 -22.24 5.74
C GLU A 8 -7.05 -21.10 4.83
N ASN A 9 -6.67 -21.18 3.55
CA ASN A 9 -7.04 -20.14 2.58
C ASN A 9 -8.55 -20.08 2.40
N GLU A 10 -9.10 -18.88 2.26
CA GLU A 10 -10.51 -18.56 2.07
C GLU A 10 -11.42 -18.94 3.25
N ALA A 11 -10.88 -19.47 4.35
CA ALA A 11 -11.60 -19.74 5.59
C ALA A 11 -11.61 -18.52 6.54
N PRO A 12 -12.52 -18.44 7.52
CA PRO A 12 -12.45 -17.43 8.56
C PRO A 12 -11.10 -17.44 9.29
N LEU A 13 -10.62 -16.24 9.68
CA LEU A 13 -9.41 -16.16 10.50
C LEU A 13 -9.64 -16.85 11.85
N ALA A 14 -8.66 -17.62 12.29
CA ALA A 14 -8.68 -18.25 13.61
C ALA A 14 -7.88 -17.42 14.62
N GLU A 15 -8.40 -17.27 15.84
CA GLU A 15 -7.59 -16.80 16.95
C GLU A 15 -6.71 -17.96 17.44
N ILE A 16 -5.39 -17.77 17.43
CA ILE A 16 -4.40 -18.77 17.83
C ILE A 16 -3.41 -18.18 18.83
N GLU A 17 -2.82 -19.04 19.63
CA GLU A 17 -1.70 -18.69 20.49
C GLU A 17 -0.38 -19.13 19.85
N LEU A 18 0.59 -18.23 19.87
CA LEU A 18 1.96 -18.44 19.39
C LEU A 18 2.95 -18.08 20.50
N PRO A 19 4.15 -18.68 20.53
CA PRO A 19 5.21 -18.18 21.39
C PRO A 19 5.47 -16.70 21.11
N THR A 20 5.60 -15.90 22.17
CA THR A 20 6.05 -14.52 22.02
C THR A 20 7.52 -14.53 21.61
N PRO A 21 7.91 -13.89 20.50
CA PRO A 21 9.30 -13.87 20.07
C PRO A 21 10.24 -13.24 21.09
N GLU A 22 11.44 -13.77 21.20
CA GLU A 22 12.51 -13.23 22.02
C GLU A 22 13.49 -12.50 21.11
N PRO A 23 13.65 -11.16 21.18
CA PRO A 23 14.51 -10.42 20.26
C PRO A 23 15.99 -10.69 20.56
N THR A 24 16.77 -10.97 19.50
CA THR A 24 18.21 -11.22 19.52
C THR A 24 18.98 -10.16 18.73
N GLY A 25 20.27 -10.04 18.92
CA GLY A 25 21.12 -9.10 18.18
C GLY A 25 20.55 -7.68 18.15
N THR A 26 20.24 -7.20 16.94
CA THR A 26 19.65 -5.87 16.70
C THR A 26 18.12 -5.85 16.67
N GLU A 27 17.47 -6.99 16.89
CA GLU A 27 16.02 -7.09 16.81
C GLU A 27 15.29 -6.27 17.85
N VAL A 28 14.08 -5.84 17.51
CA VAL A 28 13.20 -5.07 18.38
C VAL A 28 11.84 -5.74 18.41
N LEU A 29 11.36 -6.11 19.59
CA LEU A 29 10.00 -6.61 19.78
C LEU A 29 9.06 -5.45 20.03
N LEU A 30 8.00 -5.38 19.25
CA LEU A 30 6.93 -4.38 19.42
C LEU A 30 5.61 -5.09 19.74
N GLU A 31 4.87 -4.55 20.69
CA GLU A 31 3.46 -4.80 20.88
C GLU A 31 2.67 -4.02 19.84
N THR A 32 1.87 -4.68 19.02
CA THR A 32 1.03 -4.03 18.00
C THR A 32 -0.05 -3.20 18.67
N THR A 33 -0.17 -1.93 18.32
CA THR A 33 -1.24 -1.04 18.80
C THR A 33 -2.27 -0.76 17.71
N TYR A 34 -1.82 -0.60 16.47
CA TYR A 34 -2.67 -0.40 15.30
C TYR A 34 -2.12 -1.17 14.10
N CYS A 35 -3.03 -1.72 13.30
CA CYS A 35 -2.67 -2.37 12.03
C CYS A 35 -3.72 -2.08 10.95
N GLY A 36 -3.31 -1.46 9.85
CA GLY A 36 -4.20 -1.23 8.70
C GLY A 36 -4.59 -2.53 8.00
N VAL A 37 -5.80 -2.53 7.41
CA VAL A 37 -6.32 -3.62 6.58
C VAL A 37 -6.15 -3.24 5.11
N CYS A 38 -5.42 -4.06 4.36
CA CYS A 38 -5.02 -3.81 2.98
C CYS A 38 -5.63 -4.83 2.00
N HIS A 39 -5.77 -4.45 0.72
CA HIS A 39 -6.15 -5.40 -0.33
C HIS A 39 -5.15 -6.55 -0.49
N SER A 40 -3.88 -6.33 -0.18
CA SER A 40 -2.88 -7.41 -0.18
C SER A 40 -3.19 -8.49 0.85
N ASP A 41 -3.85 -8.14 1.97
CA ASP A 41 -4.30 -9.14 2.94
C ASP A 41 -5.38 -10.06 2.37
N LEU A 42 -6.22 -9.56 1.43
CA LEU A 42 -7.18 -10.42 0.71
C LEU A 42 -6.46 -11.44 -0.17
N HIS A 43 -5.46 -11.02 -0.94
CA HIS A 43 -4.69 -11.95 -1.78
C HIS A 43 -3.93 -12.99 -0.94
N ILE A 44 -3.41 -12.60 0.23
CA ILE A 44 -2.74 -13.50 1.17
C ILE A 44 -3.76 -14.50 1.76
N TRP A 45 -4.94 -14.01 2.14
CA TRP A 45 -6.03 -14.84 2.64
C TRP A 45 -6.56 -15.81 1.55
N GLU A 46 -6.67 -15.36 0.28
CA GLU A 46 -7.01 -16.19 -0.87
C GLU A 46 -5.86 -17.12 -1.28
N GLY A 47 -4.62 -16.80 -0.93
CA GLY A 47 -3.42 -17.58 -1.24
C GLY A 47 -2.95 -17.49 -2.68
N ARG A 48 -3.45 -16.52 -3.48
CA ARG A 48 -3.17 -16.44 -4.92
C ARG A 48 -3.28 -15.03 -5.50
N TYR A 49 -2.66 -14.86 -6.67
CA TYR A 49 -2.90 -13.73 -7.58
C TYR A 49 -3.39 -14.24 -8.94
N ASP A 50 -4.35 -13.53 -9.53
CA ASP A 50 -4.76 -13.74 -10.93
C ASP A 50 -3.73 -13.06 -11.86
N LEU A 51 -3.16 -13.84 -12.78
CA LEU A 51 -2.19 -13.37 -13.77
C LEU A 51 -2.82 -13.13 -15.16
N GLY A 52 -4.14 -13.29 -15.28
CA GLY A 52 -4.84 -13.22 -16.55
C GLY A 52 -4.72 -14.49 -17.38
N GLY A 53 -5.55 -14.61 -18.43
CA GLY A 53 -5.55 -15.77 -19.33
C GLY A 53 -5.79 -17.12 -18.64
N GLY A 54 -6.45 -17.13 -17.48
CA GLY A 54 -6.69 -18.33 -16.66
C GLY A 54 -5.46 -18.80 -15.85
N LYS A 55 -4.38 -18.01 -15.82
CA LYS A 55 -3.17 -18.32 -15.04
C LYS A 55 -3.27 -17.76 -13.64
N VAL A 56 -2.82 -18.54 -12.67
CA VAL A 56 -2.81 -18.16 -11.25
C VAL A 56 -1.40 -18.34 -10.68
N MET A 57 -0.95 -17.39 -9.89
CA MET A 57 0.26 -17.51 -9.07
C MET A 57 -0.12 -17.91 -7.65
N ASN A 58 0.22 -19.14 -7.24
CA ASN A 58 -0.02 -19.60 -5.88
C ASN A 58 1.07 -19.02 -4.95
N LEU A 59 0.66 -18.40 -3.85
CA LEU A 59 1.60 -17.78 -2.90
C LEU A 59 2.40 -18.80 -2.08
N ARG A 60 1.89 -20.02 -1.88
CA ARG A 60 2.67 -21.09 -1.24
C ARG A 60 3.90 -21.48 -2.06
N ASP A 61 3.79 -21.47 -3.40
CA ASP A 61 4.94 -21.71 -4.28
C ASP A 61 5.98 -20.59 -4.22
N ARG A 62 5.59 -19.45 -3.62
CA ARG A 62 6.45 -18.27 -3.39
C ARG A 62 6.97 -18.18 -1.94
N GLY A 63 6.73 -19.20 -1.11
CA GLY A 63 7.23 -19.27 0.25
C GLY A 63 6.26 -18.82 1.35
N LEU A 64 4.99 -18.53 1.01
CA LEU A 64 3.97 -18.28 2.04
C LEU A 64 3.68 -19.58 2.79
N THR A 65 3.74 -19.53 4.12
CA THR A 65 3.43 -20.66 5.01
C THR A 65 2.28 -20.31 5.94
N LEU A 66 1.46 -21.31 6.26
CA LEU A 66 0.37 -21.20 7.22
C LEU A 66 0.67 -22.05 8.47
N PRO A 67 0.18 -21.65 9.68
CA PRO A 67 -0.66 -20.49 9.94
C PRO A 67 0.12 -19.18 9.82
N LEU A 68 -0.56 -18.09 9.40
CA LEU A 68 0.05 -16.76 9.24
C LEU A 68 -0.87 -15.67 9.79
N ALA A 69 -0.39 -14.90 10.75
CA ALA A 69 -0.98 -13.61 11.10
C ALA A 69 -0.60 -12.58 10.03
N MET A 70 -1.59 -12.11 9.27
CA MET A 70 -1.41 -11.10 8.25
C MET A 70 -1.17 -9.70 8.84
N GLY A 71 -1.30 -8.67 8.01
CA GLY A 71 -1.23 -7.26 8.40
C GLY A 71 0.20 -6.70 8.35
N HIS A 72 0.35 -5.69 7.52
CA HIS A 72 1.65 -5.08 7.21
C HIS A 72 1.62 -3.54 7.31
N GLU A 73 0.57 -2.95 7.86
CA GLU A 73 0.47 -1.51 8.16
C GLU A 73 0.49 -1.31 9.68
N ILE A 74 1.67 -1.36 10.28
CA ILE A 74 1.82 -1.58 11.71
C ILE A 74 2.34 -0.33 12.42
N VAL A 75 1.66 0.07 13.49
CA VAL A 75 2.21 0.90 14.57
C VAL A 75 2.24 0.07 15.84
N GLY A 76 3.36 0.07 16.53
CA GLY A 76 3.54 -0.67 17.77
C GLY A 76 4.34 0.09 18.81
N ARG A 77 4.23 -0.39 20.05
CA ARG A 77 5.03 0.04 21.20
C ARG A 77 6.21 -0.91 21.35
N VAL A 78 7.41 -0.38 21.45
CA VAL A 78 8.61 -1.15 21.77
C VAL A 78 8.48 -1.72 23.17
N VAL A 79 8.52 -3.05 23.30
CA VAL A 79 8.41 -3.74 24.59
C VAL A 79 9.69 -4.46 25.00
N LYS A 80 10.53 -4.85 24.05
CA LYS A 80 11.82 -5.49 24.34
C LYS A 80 12.83 -5.22 23.23
N LEU A 81 14.10 -5.19 23.61
CA LEU A 81 15.23 -4.93 22.72
C LEU A 81 16.19 -6.11 22.73
N GLY A 82 16.69 -6.49 21.59
CA GLY A 82 17.88 -7.33 21.47
C GLY A 82 19.12 -6.59 22.01
N PRO A 83 20.14 -7.29 22.47
CA PRO A 83 21.26 -6.71 23.19
C PRO A 83 22.08 -5.70 22.37
N GLU A 84 21.98 -5.75 21.04
CA GLU A 84 22.69 -4.86 20.11
C GLU A 84 21.79 -3.78 19.50
N ALA A 85 20.48 -3.75 19.79
CA ALA A 85 19.56 -2.74 19.29
C ALA A 85 19.93 -1.35 19.86
N ARG A 86 20.02 -0.33 19.01
CA ARG A 86 20.37 1.05 19.38
C ARG A 86 19.46 2.04 18.68
N GLY A 87 19.30 3.23 19.26
CA GLY A 87 18.50 4.32 18.67
C GLY A 87 16.99 4.24 18.96
N VAL A 88 16.54 3.26 19.72
CA VAL A 88 15.16 3.10 20.21
C VAL A 88 15.20 2.65 21.66
N LYS A 89 14.11 2.86 22.40
CA LYS A 89 13.96 2.45 23.81
C LYS A 89 12.59 1.83 24.06
N VAL A 90 12.51 1.02 25.11
CA VAL A 90 11.24 0.46 25.57
C VAL A 90 10.26 1.60 25.89
N GLY A 91 9.02 1.44 25.44
CA GLY A 91 7.96 2.44 25.53
C GLY A 91 7.80 3.32 24.29
N ASP A 92 8.78 3.37 23.38
CA ASP A 92 8.69 4.14 22.15
C ASP A 92 7.54 3.62 21.28
N ILE A 93 6.77 4.53 20.66
CA ILE A 93 5.81 4.22 19.62
C ILE A 93 6.52 4.33 18.26
N ARG A 94 6.37 3.34 17.40
CA ARG A 94 7.03 3.31 16.08
C ARG A 94 6.11 2.80 14.99
N ILE A 95 6.21 3.39 13.80
CA ILE A 95 5.74 2.80 12.55
C ILE A 95 6.75 1.74 12.16
N VAL A 96 6.28 0.54 11.86
CA VAL A 96 7.14 -0.56 11.42
C VAL A 96 7.14 -0.61 9.90
N PHE A 97 8.31 -0.47 9.28
CA PHE A 97 8.49 -0.74 7.85
C PHE A 97 8.41 -2.25 7.62
N PRO A 98 7.38 -2.76 6.91
CA PRO A 98 7.11 -4.20 6.86
C PRO A 98 7.80 -4.92 5.70
N TRP A 99 8.29 -4.19 4.68
CA TRP A 99 8.80 -4.73 3.42
C TRP A 99 10.26 -5.15 3.54
N LEU A 100 10.52 -6.03 4.49
CA LEU A 100 11.86 -6.47 4.88
C LEU A 100 12.51 -7.32 3.79
N GLY A 101 13.79 -7.08 3.55
CA GLY A 101 14.65 -7.92 2.73
C GLY A 101 15.53 -8.84 3.56
N CYS A 102 16.51 -9.48 2.91
CA CYS A 102 17.48 -10.36 3.57
C CYS A 102 18.51 -9.62 4.45
N GLY A 103 18.64 -8.29 4.29
CA GLY A 103 19.58 -7.44 5.02
C GLY A 103 21.01 -7.40 4.49
N THR A 104 21.41 -8.29 3.56
CA THR A 104 22.80 -8.46 3.13
C THR A 104 23.06 -8.28 1.63
N CYS A 105 22.03 -8.34 0.78
CA CYS A 105 22.21 -8.14 -0.66
C CYS A 105 22.38 -6.63 -1.01
N ALA A 106 22.83 -6.36 -2.23
CA ALA A 106 23.07 -4.99 -2.69
C ALA A 106 21.86 -4.06 -2.53
N SER A 107 20.66 -4.55 -2.85
CA SER A 107 19.41 -3.76 -2.65
C SER A 107 19.18 -3.40 -1.17
N CYS A 108 19.31 -4.37 -0.24
CA CYS A 108 19.15 -4.12 1.19
C CYS A 108 20.21 -3.18 1.76
N LEU A 109 21.45 -3.28 1.28
CA LEU A 109 22.54 -2.38 1.69
C LEU A 109 22.35 -0.94 1.14
N ALA A 110 21.64 -0.81 0.03
CA ALA A 110 21.23 0.49 -0.54
C ALA A 110 19.91 1.04 0.06
N GLU A 111 19.38 0.43 1.11
CA GLU A 111 18.06 0.73 1.69
C GLU A 111 16.89 0.56 0.70
N GLU A 112 17.04 -0.32 -0.29
CA GLU A 112 15.98 -0.74 -1.21
C GLU A 112 15.47 -2.15 -0.83
N ASP A 113 15.12 -2.33 0.42
CA ASP A 113 14.67 -3.62 0.99
C ASP A 113 13.51 -4.23 0.21
N ASN A 114 12.60 -3.39 -0.28
CA ASN A 114 11.46 -3.80 -1.12
C ASN A 114 11.88 -4.44 -2.46
N MET A 115 13.11 -4.21 -2.93
CA MET A 115 13.65 -4.80 -4.17
C MET A 115 14.47 -6.07 -3.91
N CYS A 116 14.49 -6.59 -2.69
CA CYS A 116 15.22 -7.81 -2.35
C CYS A 116 14.57 -9.03 -2.98
N LEU A 117 15.39 -9.91 -3.60
CA LEU A 117 14.91 -11.16 -4.21
C LEU A 117 14.61 -12.27 -3.18
N ALA A 118 15.01 -12.07 -1.91
CA ALA A 118 14.70 -12.95 -0.78
C ALA A 118 13.91 -12.17 0.28
N PRO A 119 12.65 -11.79 -0.02
CA PRO A 119 11.83 -10.95 0.87
C PRO A 119 11.45 -11.71 2.14
N ARG A 120 11.36 -10.96 3.23
CA ARG A 120 10.96 -11.44 4.57
C ARG A 120 9.86 -10.56 5.17
N SER A 121 9.00 -10.03 4.33
CA SER A 121 8.00 -9.03 4.69
C SER A 121 7.05 -9.54 5.78
N LEU A 122 6.79 -8.66 6.77
CA LEU A 122 5.82 -8.91 7.84
C LEU A 122 4.40 -8.98 7.26
N GLY A 123 3.59 -9.88 7.79
CA GLY A 123 2.23 -10.10 7.33
C GLY A 123 2.12 -10.82 5.98
N VAL A 124 3.25 -11.21 5.37
CA VAL A 124 3.32 -11.94 4.09
C VAL A 124 4.12 -13.23 4.22
N TYR A 125 5.35 -13.14 4.69
CA TYR A 125 6.27 -14.29 4.90
C TYR A 125 6.57 -14.54 6.37
N GLN A 126 6.25 -13.59 7.23
CA GLN A 126 6.37 -13.65 8.68
C GLN A 126 5.09 -13.10 9.30
N ASN A 127 4.82 -13.47 10.56
CA ASN A 127 3.66 -12.93 11.27
C ASN A 127 3.72 -11.40 11.33
N GLY A 128 2.59 -10.77 11.06
CA GLY A 128 2.40 -9.35 11.00
C GLY A 128 1.48 -8.80 12.08
N GLY A 129 0.92 -7.64 11.83
CA GLY A 129 0.18 -6.83 12.79
C GLY A 129 -1.21 -7.35 13.19
N TYR A 130 -1.69 -8.43 12.57
CA TYR A 130 -2.86 -9.15 13.09
C TYR A 130 -2.49 -10.03 14.29
N GLY A 131 -1.21 -10.13 14.63
CA GLY A 131 -0.72 -10.61 15.91
C GLY A 131 -0.56 -9.47 16.92
N THR A 132 -0.57 -9.83 18.22
CA THR A 132 -0.34 -8.85 19.30
C THR A 132 1.10 -8.37 19.38
N HIS A 133 2.04 -9.07 18.75
CA HIS A 133 3.46 -8.69 18.73
C HIS A 133 4.08 -8.95 17.36
N VAL A 134 5.05 -8.11 17.00
CA VAL A 134 5.89 -8.25 15.80
C VAL A 134 7.36 -8.00 16.14
N VAL A 135 8.26 -8.56 15.35
CA VAL A 135 9.70 -8.31 15.46
C VAL A 135 10.17 -7.50 14.26
N ALA A 136 10.79 -6.36 14.52
CA ALA A 136 11.56 -5.63 13.53
C ALA A 136 13.04 -6.09 13.63
N PRO A 137 13.69 -6.50 12.53
CA PRO A 137 15.04 -7.07 12.60
C PRO A 137 16.12 -6.04 12.95
N HIS A 138 15.84 -4.76 12.73
CA HIS A 138 16.79 -3.69 13.04
C HIS A 138 16.01 -2.37 13.25
N PRO A 139 16.46 -1.48 14.18
CA PRO A 139 15.86 -0.17 14.40
C PRO A 139 15.72 0.72 13.16
N ARG A 140 16.52 0.52 12.11
CA ARG A 140 16.41 1.25 10.82
C ARG A 140 15.04 1.08 10.14
N HIS A 141 14.32 0.00 10.48
CA HIS A 141 12.97 -0.28 9.97
C HIS A 141 11.86 0.34 10.83
N LEU A 142 12.24 1.14 11.82
CA LEU A 142 11.32 1.78 12.75
C LEU A 142 11.34 3.30 12.53
N VAL A 143 10.17 3.88 12.26
CA VAL A 143 10.04 5.32 12.04
C VAL A 143 9.22 5.93 13.17
N ASP A 144 9.70 7.05 13.73
CA ASP A 144 9.01 7.79 14.77
C ASP A 144 7.80 8.54 14.17
N PRO A 145 6.55 8.24 14.57
CA PRO A 145 5.39 8.98 14.12
C PRO A 145 5.29 10.38 14.73
N GLY A 146 6.07 10.69 15.77
CA GLY A 146 5.95 11.95 16.52
C GLY A 146 4.55 12.09 17.14
N THR A 147 3.88 13.19 16.83
CA THR A 147 2.53 13.52 17.32
C THR A 147 1.40 13.10 16.35
N LEU A 148 1.71 12.36 15.29
CA LEU A 148 0.70 11.88 14.36
C LEU A 148 -0.26 10.90 15.05
N ASP A 149 -1.52 10.92 14.64
CA ASP A 149 -2.48 9.91 15.04
C ASP A 149 -1.96 8.52 14.64
N PRO A 150 -1.78 7.58 15.59
CA PRO A 150 -1.19 6.28 15.30
C PRO A 150 -2.00 5.43 14.31
N ALA A 151 -3.33 5.59 14.27
CA ALA A 151 -4.16 4.87 13.31
C ALA A 151 -3.92 5.35 11.88
N ILE A 152 -3.72 6.67 11.69
CA ILE A 152 -3.35 7.24 10.40
C ILE A 152 -1.91 6.86 10.05
N ALA A 153 -0.99 6.98 11.01
CA ALA A 153 0.42 6.69 10.82
C ALA A 153 0.68 5.23 10.39
N ALA A 154 -0.13 4.28 10.87
CA ALA A 154 -0.07 2.87 10.46
C ALA A 154 -0.24 2.72 8.94
N THR A 155 -1.16 3.47 8.33
CA THR A 155 -1.43 3.39 6.89
C THR A 155 -0.24 3.83 6.02
N TYR A 156 0.69 4.61 6.58
CA TYR A 156 1.87 5.07 5.84
C TYR A 156 2.85 3.95 5.52
N ALA A 157 2.86 2.87 6.31
CA ALA A 157 3.75 1.73 6.12
C ALA A 157 3.47 0.91 4.84
N CYS A 158 2.26 1.03 4.26
CA CYS A 158 1.89 0.39 3.01
C CYS A 158 1.23 1.37 2.05
N SER A 159 -0.05 1.74 2.27
CA SER A 159 -0.78 2.57 1.31
C SER A 159 -0.12 3.93 1.06
N GLY A 160 0.39 4.57 2.10
CA GLY A 160 1.08 5.86 1.99
C GLY A 160 2.38 5.76 1.20
N ILE A 161 3.29 4.88 1.61
CA ILE A 161 4.59 4.70 0.94
C ILE A 161 4.45 4.22 -0.50
N THR A 162 3.45 3.37 -0.78
CA THR A 162 3.18 2.84 -2.12
C THR A 162 2.83 3.96 -3.09
N VAL A 163 1.92 4.84 -2.71
CA VAL A 163 1.54 5.96 -3.59
C VAL A 163 2.62 7.03 -3.65
N TYR A 164 3.36 7.27 -2.57
CA TYR A 164 4.50 8.19 -2.55
C TYR A 164 5.59 7.74 -3.53
N SER A 165 5.97 6.47 -3.50
CA SER A 165 6.94 5.87 -4.42
C SER A 165 6.44 5.90 -5.88
N ALA A 166 5.14 5.63 -6.12
CA ALA A 166 4.55 5.70 -7.45
C ALA A 166 4.56 7.12 -8.01
N ILE A 167 4.24 8.12 -7.18
CA ILE A 167 4.27 9.54 -7.55
C ILE A 167 5.71 9.98 -7.87
N ASN A 168 6.70 9.59 -7.06
CA ASN A 168 8.11 9.91 -7.29
C ASN A 168 8.60 9.43 -8.67
N LYS A 169 8.05 8.31 -9.19
CA LYS A 169 8.37 7.81 -10.54
C LYS A 169 7.86 8.71 -11.67
N LEU A 170 6.91 9.61 -11.38
CA LEU A 170 6.40 10.60 -12.33
C LEU A 170 7.16 11.94 -12.26
N MET A 171 7.77 12.22 -11.11
CA MET A 171 8.41 13.53 -10.88
C MET A 171 9.77 13.66 -11.61
N PRO A 172 10.17 14.89 -12.00
CA PRO A 172 9.42 16.15 -11.83
C PRO A 172 8.29 16.31 -12.84
N MET A 173 7.14 16.85 -12.36
CA MET A 173 5.99 17.23 -13.20
C MET A 173 5.57 18.67 -12.89
N PRO A 174 5.16 19.47 -13.89
CA PRO A 174 4.56 20.77 -13.64
C PRO A 174 3.31 20.65 -12.75
N PRO A 175 3.12 21.51 -11.75
CA PRO A 175 2.00 21.39 -10.80
C PRO A 175 0.60 21.40 -11.42
N ASP A 176 0.45 22.01 -12.59
CA ASP A 176 -0.83 22.15 -13.30
C ASP A 176 -1.03 21.10 -14.41
N GLU A 177 0.00 20.29 -14.71
CA GLU A 177 -0.14 19.20 -15.69
C GLU A 177 -1.00 18.07 -15.08
N PRO A 178 -2.02 17.56 -15.80
CA PRO A 178 -2.93 16.57 -15.20
C PRO A 178 -2.21 15.25 -14.89
N ILE A 179 -2.39 14.78 -13.66
CA ILE A 179 -2.08 13.41 -13.23
C ILE A 179 -3.40 12.66 -13.03
N VAL A 180 -3.52 11.53 -13.69
CA VAL A 180 -4.69 10.66 -13.59
C VAL A 180 -4.42 9.55 -12.57
N LEU A 181 -5.32 9.39 -11.62
CA LEU A 181 -5.33 8.31 -10.64
C LEU A 181 -6.50 7.38 -10.95
N VAL A 182 -6.21 6.12 -11.25
CA VAL A 182 -7.24 5.11 -11.50
C VAL A 182 -7.44 4.28 -10.25
N GLY A 183 -8.67 4.36 -9.68
CA GLY A 183 -9.04 3.83 -8.39
C GLY A 183 -9.05 4.91 -7.30
N ALA A 184 -10.24 5.16 -6.72
CA ALA A 184 -10.48 6.14 -5.64
C ALA A 184 -10.75 5.46 -4.29
N GLY A 185 -10.23 4.26 -4.07
CA GLY A 185 -10.20 3.60 -2.76
C GLY A 185 -9.14 4.20 -1.84
N GLY A 186 -8.75 3.48 -0.79
CA GLY A 186 -7.78 3.96 0.20
C GLY A 186 -6.45 4.45 -0.40
N LEU A 187 -5.90 3.73 -1.41
CA LEU A 187 -4.70 4.17 -2.13
C LEU A 187 -4.97 5.46 -2.93
N GLY A 188 -6.12 5.55 -3.60
CA GLY A 188 -6.47 6.73 -4.42
C GLY A 188 -6.60 7.98 -3.58
N LEU A 189 -7.32 7.92 -2.45
CA LEU A 189 -7.43 9.06 -1.53
C LEU A 189 -6.07 9.45 -0.95
N GLN A 190 -5.23 8.47 -0.58
CA GLN A 190 -3.87 8.73 -0.11
C GLN A 190 -3.00 9.36 -1.21
N ALA A 191 -3.15 8.94 -2.48
CA ALA A 191 -2.41 9.53 -3.60
C ALA A 191 -2.83 10.99 -3.85
N ILE A 192 -4.12 11.31 -3.75
CA ILE A 192 -4.62 12.68 -3.83
C ILE A 192 -4.00 13.53 -2.71
N ALA A 193 -4.03 13.04 -1.47
CA ALA A 193 -3.44 13.74 -0.33
C ALA A 193 -1.94 14.01 -0.51
N VAL A 194 -1.16 13.02 -0.97
CA VAL A 194 0.28 13.14 -1.24
C VAL A 194 0.54 14.14 -2.37
N LEU A 195 -0.16 14.06 -3.50
CA LEU A 195 0.01 15.00 -4.62
C LEU A 195 -0.24 16.45 -4.17
N ARG A 196 -1.31 16.68 -3.39
CA ARG A 196 -1.60 18.00 -2.83
C ARG A 196 -0.50 18.50 -1.89
N ALA A 197 -0.01 17.61 -1.03
CA ALA A 197 1.10 17.93 -0.12
C ALA A 197 2.39 18.31 -0.87
N LEU A 198 2.61 17.72 -2.04
CA LEU A 198 3.71 18.04 -2.95
C LEU A 198 3.43 19.29 -3.83
N GLY A 199 2.28 19.93 -3.66
CA GLY A 199 1.90 21.17 -4.39
C GLY A 199 1.30 20.93 -5.76
N HIS A 200 0.92 19.68 -6.11
CA HIS A 200 0.28 19.40 -7.38
C HIS A 200 -1.19 19.81 -7.36
N ARG A 201 -1.68 20.46 -8.42
CA ARG A 201 -2.97 21.14 -8.45
C ARG A 201 -3.99 20.53 -9.43
N ASN A 202 -3.56 19.73 -10.39
CA ASN A 202 -4.45 19.14 -11.40
C ASN A 202 -4.49 17.61 -11.26
N ILE A 203 -5.44 17.12 -10.47
CA ILE A 203 -5.60 15.70 -10.13
C ILE A 203 -6.93 15.21 -10.67
N VAL A 204 -6.90 14.26 -11.60
CA VAL A 204 -8.09 13.61 -12.17
C VAL A 204 -8.21 12.21 -11.57
N SER A 205 -9.32 11.92 -10.89
CA SER A 205 -9.55 10.61 -10.28
C SER A 205 -10.60 9.80 -11.04
N VAL A 206 -10.31 8.53 -11.32
CA VAL A 206 -11.20 7.61 -12.07
C VAL A 206 -11.65 6.50 -11.15
N ASP A 207 -12.95 6.27 -11.00
CA ASP A 207 -13.51 5.13 -10.27
C ASP A 207 -14.89 4.76 -10.82
N ILE A 208 -15.27 3.50 -10.70
CA ILE A 208 -16.60 3.02 -11.10
C ILE A 208 -17.69 3.41 -10.10
N SER A 209 -17.34 3.58 -8.83
CA SER A 209 -18.25 3.94 -7.73
C SER A 209 -18.43 5.44 -7.65
N GLU A 210 -19.70 5.90 -7.71
CA GLU A 210 -20.03 7.31 -7.53
C GLU A 210 -19.67 7.82 -6.13
N GLU A 211 -19.88 7.00 -5.10
CA GLU A 211 -19.51 7.33 -3.71
C GLU A 211 -18.00 7.61 -3.60
N LYS A 212 -17.16 6.74 -4.18
CA LYS A 212 -15.70 6.91 -4.16
C LYS A 212 -15.26 8.12 -4.99
N ARG A 213 -15.93 8.42 -6.11
CA ARG A 213 -15.67 9.65 -6.88
C ARG A 213 -15.99 10.91 -6.07
N ARG A 214 -17.08 10.91 -5.29
CA ARG A 214 -17.39 12.02 -4.37
C ARG A 214 -16.35 12.17 -3.27
N ALA A 215 -15.89 11.06 -2.70
CA ALA A 215 -14.81 11.07 -1.70
C ALA A 215 -13.51 11.62 -2.30
N ALA A 216 -13.17 11.28 -3.53
CA ALA A 216 -12.00 11.82 -4.23
C ALA A 216 -12.09 13.35 -4.42
N LEU A 217 -13.27 13.88 -4.79
CA LEU A 217 -13.48 15.34 -4.86
C LEU A 217 -13.33 16.00 -3.49
N ALA A 218 -13.91 15.43 -2.45
CA ALA A 218 -13.80 15.93 -1.09
C ALA A 218 -12.34 15.96 -0.59
N GLU A 219 -11.53 14.96 -1.00
CA GLU A 219 -10.09 14.90 -0.68
C GLU A 219 -9.25 15.89 -1.51
N GLY A 220 -9.79 16.41 -2.62
CA GLY A 220 -9.16 17.46 -3.42
C GLY A 220 -8.73 17.05 -4.81
N ALA A 221 -9.29 15.98 -5.37
CA ALA A 221 -9.24 15.79 -6.82
C ALA A 221 -9.95 16.96 -7.52
N THR A 222 -9.38 17.46 -8.59
CA THR A 222 -9.97 18.59 -9.33
C THR A 222 -11.11 18.17 -10.24
N LYS A 223 -11.05 16.92 -10.72
CA LYS A 223 -12.07 16.30 -11.55
C LYS A 223 -12.18 14.81 -11.26
N VAL A 224 -13.33 14.25 -11.52
CA VAL A 224 -13.58 12.82 -11.44
C VAL A 224 -14.17 12.29 -12.73
N VAL A 225 -13.87 11.03 -13.03
CA VAL A 225 -14.32 10.34 -14.24
C VAL A 225 -14.99 9.03 -13.83
N ASP A 226 -16.12 8.72 -14.43
CA ASP A 226 -16.73 7.39 -14.32
C ASP A 226 -15.90 6.38 -15.12
N GLY A 227 -15.30 5.43 -14.42
CA GLY A 227 -14.47 4.37 -14.98
C GLY A 227 -15.26 3.18 -15.48
N SER A 228 -16.59 3.20 -15.48
CA SER A 228 -17.45 2.11 -15.89
C SER A 228 -17.82 2.18 -17.39
N GLY A 229 -18.15 1.02 -17.95
CA GLY A 229 -18.65 0.89 -19.32
C GLY A 229 -17.63 1.26 -20.39
N GLU A 230 -18.13 1.55 -21.59
CA GLU A 230 -17.31 1.93 -22.75
C GLU A 230 -16.94 3.42 -22.73
N GLY A 231 -15.92 3.80 -23.50
CA GLY A 231 -15.52 5.18 -23.71
C GLY A 231 -14.75 5.83 -22.56
N VAL A 232 -14.27 5.07 -21.57
CA VAL A 232 -13.49 5.59 -20.43
C VAL A 232 -12.28 6.39 -20.90
N THR A 233 -11.53 5.89 -21.89
CA THR A 233 -10.39 6.59 -22.48
C THR A 233 -10.77 8.00 -22.93
N LYS A 234 -11.89 8.15 -23.64
CA LYS A 234 -12.37 9.47 -24.12
C LYS A 234 -12.72 10.38 -22.95
N ARG A 235 -13.43 9.88 -21.95
CA ARG A 235 -13.79 10.66 -20.75
C ARG A 235 -12.56 11.15 -19.99
N ILE A 236 -11.50 10.32 -19.88
CA ILE A 236 -10.21 10.71 -19.27
C ILE A 236 -9.58 11.85 -20.07
N VAL A 237 -9.49 11.73 -21.39
CA VAL A 237 -8.90 12.74 -22.26
C VAL A 237 -9.68 14.06 -22.17
N GLU A 238 -11.00 14.03 -22.18
CA GLU A 238 -11.85 15.21 -22.00
C GLU A 238 -11.66 15.87 -20.62
N ALA A 239 -11.62 15.06 -19.56
CA ALA A 239 -11.39 15.57 -18.21
C ALA A 239 -10.03 16.23 -18.04
N CYS A 240 -9.00 15.72 -18.72
CA CYS A 240 -7.65 16.29 -18.71
C CYS A 240 -7.49 17.51 -19.63
N GLY A 241 -8.46 17.79 -20.51
CA GLY A 241 -8.33 18.82 -21.55
C GLY A 241 -7.38 18.42 -22.69
N GLY A 242 -7.14 17.12 -22.86
CA GLY A 242 -6.23 16.48 -23.82
C GLY A 242 -5.68 15.16 -23.26
N ALA A 243 -4.99 14.41 -24.09
CA ALA A 243 -4.38 13.15 -23.65
C ALA A 243 -3.33 13.39 -22.55
N PRO A 244 -3.44 12.77 -21.36
CA PRO A 244 -2.54 13.02 -20.24
C PRO A 244 -1.13 12.45 -20.49
N ARG A 245 -0.13 13.03 -19.80
CA ARG A 245 1.24 12.52 -19.78
C ARG A 245 1.44 11.44 -18.70
N ALA A 246 0.69 11.50 -17.61
CA ALA A 246 0.94 10.71 -16.44
C ALA A 246 -0.35 10.05 -15.90
N ILE A 247 -0.29 8.73 -15.76
CA ILE A 247 -1.36 7.93 -15.15
C ILE A 247 -0.76 6.98 -14.13
N ILE A 248 -1.37 6.90 -12.94
CA ILE A 248 -1.09 5.88 -11.93
C ILE A 248 -2.31 4.95 -11.85
N ASP A 249 -2.14 3.69 -12.19
CA ASP A 249 -3.19 2.69 -12.06
C ASP A 249 -3.06 1.95 -10.71
N LEU A 250 -3.93 2.31 -9.78
CA LEU A 250 -4.00 1.75 -8.44
C LEU A 250 -4.93 0.52 -8.36
N VAL A 251 -5.60 0.19 -9.46
CA VAL A 251 -6.43 -1.00 -9.63
C VAL A 251 -5.63 -2.10 -10.33
N ASN A 252 -5.12 -1.77 -11.52
CA ASN A 252 -4.32 -2.64 -12.36
C ASN A 252 -5.04 -3.96 -12.72
N GLY A 253 -6.29 -3.81 -13.18
CA GLY A 253 -7.03 -4.88 -13.86
C GLY A 253 -6.91 -4.73 -15.37
N SER A 254 -7.25 -5.76 -16.15
CA SER A 254 -7.13 -5.72 -17.62
C SER A 254 -7.81 -4.50 -18.25
N ALA A 255 -9.01 -4.14 -17.79
CA ALA A 255 -9.76 -2.99 -18.30
C ALA A 255 -9.07 -1.66 -17.91
N SER A 256 -8.68 -1.50 -16.62
CA SER A 256 -8.05 -0.26 -16.14
C SER A 256 -6.69 -0.04 -16.78
N ALA A 257 -5.87 -1.07 -16.90
CA ALA A 257 -4.59 -1.00 -17.58
C ALA A 257 -4.76 -0.63 -19.06
N ARG A 258 -5.79 -1.20 -19.74
CA ARG A 258 -6.07 -0.93 -21.15
C ARG A 258 -6.46 0.52 -21.40
N PHE A 259 -7.51 1.02 -20.74
CA PHE A 259 -7.93 2.41 -20.96
C PHE A 259 -6.90 3.43 -20.48
N SER A 260 -6.11 3.11 -19.44
CA SER A 260 -4.99 3.95 -19.00
C SER A 260 -3.89 4.06 -20.05
N TYR A 261 -3.49 2.92 -20.63
CA TYR A 261 -2.49 2.91 -21.70
C TYR A 261 -2.96 3.68 -22.94
N ASP A 262 -4.22 3.45 -23.36
CA ASP A 262 -4.79 4.09 -24.54
C ASP A 262 -4.94 5.61 -24.41
N ALA A 263 -5.23 6.10 -23.18
CA ALA A 263 -5.39 7.53 -22.92
C ALA A 263 -4.09 8.33 -23.01
N LEU A 264 -2.92 7.70 -22.89
CA LEU A 264 -1.63 8.40 -22.83
C LEU A 264 -1.29 9.11 -24.15
N ARG A 265 -0.80 10.34 -24.03
CA ARG A 265 -0.16 11.06 -25.13
C ARG A 265 1.23 10.51 -25.46
N LYS A 266 1.82 11.01 -26.56
CA LYS A 266 3.24 10.77 -26.88
C LYS A 266 4.14 11.25 -25.73
N GLY A 267 5.11 10.42 -25.34
CA GLY A 267 5.98 10.63 -24.18
C GLY A 267 5.28 10.38 -22.84
N GLY A 268 4.10 9.73 -22.86
CA GLY A 268 3.35 9.44 -21.65
C GLY A 268 3.89 8.27 -20.82
N LYS A 269 3.60 8.28 -19.53
CA LYS A 269 3.99 7.24 -18.56
C LYS A 269 2.79 6.68 -17.82
N LEU A 270 2.67 5.37 -17.84
CA LEU A 270 1.77 4.59 -16.99
C LEU A 270 2.57 3.95 -15.85
N VAL A 271 2.23 4.28 -14.61
CA VAL A 271 2.76 3.61 -13.41
C VAL A 271 1.71 2.63 -12.90
N MET A 272 2.02 1.35 -12.91
CA MET A 272 1.14 0.25 -12.50
C MET A 272 1.45 -0.13 -11.06
N VAL A 273 0.44 -0.07 -10.18
CA VAL A 273 0.56 -0.24 -8.72
C VAL A 273 -0.36 -1.34 -8.19
N GLY A 274 -1.62 -1.33 -8.62
CA GLY A 274 -2.64 -2.26 -8.14
C GLY A 274 -2.29 -3.73 -8.45
N LEU A 275 -2.96 -4.64 -7.74
CA LEU A 275 -2.76 -6.09 -7.87
C LEU A 275 -4.09 -6.82 -8.12
N PHE A 276 -5.06 -6.13 -8.73
CA PHE A 276 -6.38 -6.72 -8.99
C PHE A 276 -6.30 -7.97 -9.87
N GLY A 277 -5.34 -7.96 -10.83
CA GLY A 277 -5.09 -9.11 -11.69
C GLY A 277 -5.58 -8.93 -13.12
N GLY A 278 -5.17 -9.84 -13.99
CA GLY A 278 -5.45 -9.79 -15.41
C GLY A 278 -4.19 -9.57 -16.26
N GLU A 279 -4.39 -9.20 -17.53
CA GLU A 279 -3.31 -9.00 -18.48
C GLU A 279 -3.54 -7.75 -19.35
N LEU A 280 -2.47 -7.17 -19.86
CA LEU A 280 -2.47 -6.05 -20.80
C LEU A 280 -1.81 -6.47 -22.12
N SER A 281 -2.61 -6.56 -23.19
CA SER A 281 -2.09 -6.77 -24.56
C SER A 281 -1.66 -5.43 -25.16
N LEU A 282 -0.45 -5.34 -25.68
CA LEU A 282 0.11 -4.14 -26.28
C LEU A 282 0.36 -4.31 -27.78
N ALA A 283 -0.11 -3.34 -28.57
CA ALA A 283 0.31 -3.20 -29.97
C ALA A 283 1.74 -2.68 -30.00
N LEU A 284 2.72 -3.58 -30.21
CA LEU A 284 4.14 -3.29 -30.07
C LEU A 284 4.62 -2.04 -30.82
N PRO A 285 4.21 -1.76 -32.10
CA PRO A 285 4.65 -0.57 -32.80
C PRO A 285 4.22 0.75 -32.13
N LEU A 286 3.12 0.76 -31.37
CA LEU A 286 2.65 1.98 -30.71
C LEU A 286 3.54 2.40 -29.55
N VAL A 287 4.25 1.47 -28.91
CA VAL A 287 5.14 1.77 -27.79
C VAL A 287 6.26 2.71 -28.23
N PRO A 288 7.11 2.39 -29.24
CA PRO A 288 8.14 3.30 -29.71
C PRO A 288 7.58 4.51 -30.49
N ILE A 289 6.52 4.37 -31.31
CA ILE A 289 5.93 5.51 -32.04
C ILE A 289 5.44 6.60 -31.09
N LYS A 290 4.81 6.21 -29.99
CA LYS A 290 4.34 7.14 -28.94
C LYS A 290 5.40 7.41 -27.87
N ALA A 291 6.57 6.75 -27.89
CA ALA A 291 7.61 6.82 -26.86
C ALA A 291 7.02 6.65 -25.45
N LEU A 292 6.19 5.59 -25.26
CA LEU A 292 5.49 5.33 -24.01
C LEU A 292 6.40 4.63 -23.00
N THR A 293 6.19 4.93 -21.72
CA THR A 293 6.77 4.21 -20.60
C THR A 293 5.66 3.47 -19.84
N VAL A 294 5.79 2.17 -19.67
CA VAL A 294 4.98 1.37 -18.74
C VAL A 294 5.91 0.89 -17.64
N GLN A 295 5.62 1.27 -16.39
CA GLN A 295 6.51 1.02 -15.26
C GLN A 295 5.73 0.46 -14.07
N GLY A 296 6.17 -0.67 -13.52
CA GLY A 296 5.66 -1.17 -12.24
C GLY A 296 6.17 -0.34 -11.07
N SER A 297 5.38 -0.27 -10.00
CA SER A 297 5.78 0.30 -8.72
C SER A 297 5.41 -0.66 -7.61
N TYR A 298 6.40 -1.18 -6.90
CA TYR A 298 6.20 -2.11 -5.80
C TYR A 298 6.54 -1.42 -4.49
N VAL A 299 5.49 -1.14 -3.71
CA VAL A 299 5.55 -0.46 -2.41
C VAL A 299 6.54 0.72 -2.41
N GLY A 300 7.39 0.86 -1.44
CA GLY A 300 8.48 1.83 -1.39
C GLY A 300 9.57 1.37 -0.44
N ASN A 301 10.61 2.15 -0.25
CA ASN A 301 11.77 1.85 0.57
C ASN A 301 11.75 2.58 1.94
N PRO A 302 12.64 2.23 2.91
CA PRO A 302 12.68 2.88 4.22
C PRO A 302 12.90 4.39 4.16
N LYS A 303 13.65 4.90 3.19
CA LYS A 303 13.89 6.34 2.99
C LYS A 303 12.59 7.05 2.60
N GLU A 304 11.84 6.49 1.65
CA GLU A 304 10.54 7.04 1.21
C GLU A 304 9.52 7.06 2.36
N LEU A 305 9.53 6.05 3.26
CA LEU A 305 8.68 6.08 4.45
C LEU A 305 9.05 7.23 5.39
N ARG A 306 10.34 7.44 5.64
CA ARG A 306 10.79 8.57 6.48
C ARG A 306 10.42 9.92 5.87
N GLU A 307 10.56 10.09 4.55
CA GLU A 307 10.19 11.31 3.83
C GLU A 307 8.68 11.59 3.90
N LEU A 308 7.86 10.56 3.70
CA LEU A 308 6.41 10.65 3.81
C LEU A 308 5.98 11.04 5.24
N VAL A 309 6.54 10.38 6.25
CA VAL A 309 6.25 10.68 7.66
C VAL A 309 6.66 12.11 8.02
N ALA A 310 7.82 12.57 7.54
CA ALA A 310 8.28 13.96 7.75
C ALA A 310 7.33 14.97 7.06
N LEU A 311 6.80 14.65 5.87
CA LEU A 311 5.81 15.47 5.19
C LEU A 311 4.51 15.58 6.01
N ALA A 312 4.08 14.47 6.62
CA ALA A 312 2.91 14.44 7.50
C ALA A 312 3.13 15.19 8.81
N GLN A 313 4.28 15.02 9.46
CA GLN A 313 4.66 15.75 10.67
C GLN A 313 4.77 17.26 10.44
N GLY A 314 5.16 17.66 9.25
CA GLY A 314 5.17 19.07 8.82
C GLY A 314 3.77 19.67 8.58
N GLY A 315 2.69 18.92 8.81
CA GLY A 315 1.31 19.36 8.65
C GLY A 315 0.88 19.57 7.19
N LYS A 316 1.67 19.13 6.22
CA LYS A 316 1.41 19.32 4.79
C LYS A 316 0.53 18.22 4.19
N LEU A 317 0.53 17.02 4.80
CA LEU A 317 -0.23 15.89 4.29
C LEU A 317 -1.65 15.88 4.86
N PRO A 318 -2.70 16.06 4.04
CA PRO A 318 -4.08 15.93 4.47
C PRO A 318 -4.37 14.55 5.07
N LYS A 319 -5.28 14.51 6.04
CA LYS A 319 -5.72 13.25 6.66
C LYS A 319 -6.81 12.64 5.80
N ILE A 320 -6.60 11.42 5.36
CA ILE A 320 -7.66 10.64 4.70
C ILE A 320 -8.62 10.04 5.74
N PRO A 321 -9.85 9.67 5.36
CA PRO A 321 -10.77 8.98 6.26
C PRO A 321 -10.18 7.65 6.75
N VAL A 322 -10.16 7.46 8.08
CA VAL A 322 -9.74 6.22 8.73
C VAL A 322 -10.80 5.82 9.75
N GLU A 323 -11.27 4.58 9.64
CA GLU A 323 -12.16 3.96 10.62
C GLU A 323 -11.36 2.93 11.42
N THR A 324 -11.42 2.99 12.75
CA THR A 324 -10.79 1.99 13.63
C THR A 324 -11.81 0.94 14.06
N VAL A 325 -11.40 -0.32 14.04
CA VAL A 325 -12.19 -1.46 14.50
C VAL A 325 -11.37 -2.31 15.45
N PRO A 326 -11.98 -3.04 16.41
CA PRO A 326 -11.24 -3.94 17.29
C PRO A 326 -10.45 -5.00 16.51
N GLN A 327 -9.26 -5.34 16.98
CA GLN A 327 -8.39 -6.34 16.32
C GLN A 327 -9.06 -7.71 16.19
N LYS A 328 -9.88 -8.11 17.17
CA LYS A 328 -10.67 -9.35 17.11
C LYS A 328 -11.64 -9.40 15.93
N ASP A 329 -12.03 -8.26 15.38
CA ASP A 329 -12.94 -8.15 14.25
C ASP A 329 -12.18 -8.14 12.89
N ALA A 330 -10.91 -8.56 12.88
CA ALA A 330 -10.04 -8.55 11.70
C ALA A 330 -10.68 -9.25 10.48
N TYR A 331 -11.32 -10.40 10.68
CA TYR A 331 -12.00 -11.11 9.59
C TYR A 331 -13.20 -10.33 9.05
N ALA A 332 -14.02 -9.75 9.91
CA ALA A 332 -15.15 -8.93 9.49
C ALA A 332 -14.69 -7.68 8.72
N ALA A 333 -13.61 -7.04 9.18
CA ALA A 333 -12.99 -5.90 8.50
C ALA A 333 -12.46 -6.30 7.11
N LEU A 334 -11.81 -7.45 6.99
CA LEU A 334 -11.33 -8.01 5.73
C LEU A 334 -12.48 -8.25 4.74
N MET A 335 -13.59 -8.84 5.22
CA MET A 335 -14.77 -9.09 4.38
C MET A 335 -15.49 -7.81 3.97
N ARG A 336 -15.52 -6.78 4.81
CA ARG A 336 -16.02 -5.44 4.43
C ARG A 336 -15.19 -4.83 3.30
N LEU A 337 -13.86 -4.97 3.38
CA LEU A 337 -12.95 -4.52 2.34
C LEU A 337 -13.18 -5.28 1.03
N ARG A 338 -13.30 -6.62 1.09
CA ARG A 338 -13.62 -7.49 -0.04
C ARG A 338 -14.92 -7.09 -0.73
N ALA A 339 -15.94 -6.74 0.04
CA ALA A 339 -17.24 -6.29 -0.47
C ALA A 339 -17.23 -4.86 -1.06
N GLY A 340 -16.08 -4.17 -1.06
CA GLY A 340 -15.95 -2.79 -1.52
C GLY A 340 -16.64 -1.73 -0.64
N LYS A 341 -17.11 -2.11 0.56
CA LYS A 341 -17.86 -1.28 1.51
C LYS A 341 -16.96 -0.48 2.46
N VAL A 342 -15.84 0.02 1.93
CA VAL A 342 -14.88 0.82 2.70
C VAL A 342 -14.53 2.06 1.90
N THR A 343 -14.77 3.23 2.49
CA THR A 343 -14.33 4.53 1.99
C THR A 343 -13.16 4.98 2.86
N GLY A 344 -11.98 5.19 2.26
CA GLY A 344 -10.74 5.43 3.02
C GLY A 344 -10.07 4.14 3.49
N ARG A 345 -9.69 4.07 4.79
CA ARG A 345 -8.94 2.94 5.36
C ARG A 345 -9.62 2.36 6.59
N LEU A 346 -9.58 1.04 6.73
CA LEU A 346 -9.86 0.35 7.98
C LEU A 346 -8.55 0.09 8.72
N VAL A 347 -8.54 0.31 10.03
CA VAL A 347 -7.39 0.08 10.89
C VAL A 347 -7.82 -0.70 12.12
N LEU A 348 -7.23 -1.85 12.33
CA LEU A 348 -7.41 -2.66 13.52
C LEU A 348 -6.74 -1.95 14.71
N LYS A 349 -7.46 -1.84 15.81
CA LYS A 349 -6.94 -1.35 17.08
C LYS A 349 -6.80 -2.51 18.05
N ALA A 350 -5.58 -2.72 18.56
CA ALA A 350 -5.36 -3.72 19.59
C ALA A 350 -6.17 -3.40 20.86
N GLU A 351 -6.66 -4.44 21.53
CA GLU A 351 -7.27 -4.29 22.85
C GLU A 351 -6.17 -3.89 23.84
N ALA A 352 -6.47 -2.98 24.75
CA ALA A 352 -5.56 -2.67 25.84
C ALA A 352 -5.36 -3.94 26.68
N ALA A 353 -4.09 -4.29 26.94
CA ALA A 353 -3.74 -5.42 27.78
C ALA A 353 -4.19 -5.20 29.24
#